data_99b13b70d0b1afddecbbce46301c2add
#
_entry.id   99b13b70d0b1afddecbbce46301c2add
#
_cell.length_a   1.000
_cell.length_b   1.000
_cell.length_c   1.000
_cell.angle_alpha   90.00
_cell.angle_beta   90.00
_cell.angle_gamma   90.00
#
_symmetry.space_group_name_H-M   'P 1'
#
loop_
_entity.id
_entity.type
_entity.pdbx_description
1 polymer ?
#
loop_
_entity_poly.entity_id
_entity_poly.type
_entity_poly.pdbx_seq_one_letter_code
_entity_poly.pdbx_strand_id
1 'polypeptide(L)'
;MTLIKSEMADNPRKHIVSDLDRETIMKIAAKAKKLRTEMGFSYEQFALHAKINRNTYFKFEKSSLTGDNFTIAVLARVIRGLDHTFSSFFSDIK
;
A
#
# COMPACT_ATOMS: atom_id res chain seq x y z
N MET A 1 9.89 3.37 33.75
CA MET A 1 9.60 3.56 33.19
C MET A 1 9.69 3.68 32.57
N THR A 2 9.83 3.51 32.81
CA THR A 2 9.58 3.66 32.11
C THR A 2 9.59 3.80 31.29
N LEU A 3 9.73 3.75 31.46
CA LEU A 3 9.44 3.96 30.60
C LEU A 3 9.38 4.15 29.85
N ILE A 4 9.46 4.05 30.09
CA ILE A 4 9.09 4.34 29.34
C ILE A 4 9.10 4.75 28.64
N LYS A 5 9.21 4.77 28.83
CA LYS A 5 8.96 5.26 28.13
C LYS A 5 9.13 5.47 27.29
N SER A 6 9.37 5.15 27.66
CA SER A 6 9.29 5.36 26.76
C SER A 6 9.43 5.31 26.03
N GLU A 7 9.52 5.18 26.26
CA GLU A 7 9.39 5.17 25.49
C GLU A 7 9.19 5.20 24.68
N MET A 8 9.12 5.19 24.94
CA MET A 8 8.70 5.35 24.14
C MET A 8 8.57 5.74 23.42
N ALA A 9 8.68 5.71 23.72
CA ALA A 9 8.36 6.15 22.96
C ALA A 9 8.40 6.59 22.15
N ASP A 10 8.46 6.64 22.17
CA ASP A 10 8.37 7.02 21.37
C ASP A 10 8.18 7.29 20.55
N ASN A 11 8.13 7.47 20.39
CA ASN A 11 7.79 7.88 19.56
C ASN A 11 7.58 8.04 18.77
N PRO A 12 7.51 8.02 18.53
CA PRO A 12 7.14 8.32 17.69
C PRO A 12 6.92 8.26 16.90
N ARG A 13 6.55 8.20 16.88
CA ARG A 13 6.15 8.16 16.14
C ARG A 13 6.21 8.47 15.19
N LYS A 14 6.55 8.69 15.40
CA LYS A 14 6.53 9.16 14.25
C LYS A 14 6.63 8.19 13.27
N HIS A 15 6.37 8.08 12.46
CA HIS A 15 6.16 7.23 11.40
C HIS A 15 7.39 6.85 10.65
N ILE A 16 8.39 6.40 11.35
CA ILE A 16 9.57 5.87 10.68
C ILE A 16 9.24 4.47 10.25
N VAL A 17 9.14 4.29 8.95
CA VAL A 17 8.92 2.98 8.36
C VAL A 17 10.27 2.28 8.33
N SER A 18 10.37 1.10 8.90
CA SER A 18 11.60 0.33 8.87
C SER A 18 11.92 -0.10 7.44
N ASP A 19 13.17 -0.48 7.19
CA ASP A 19 13.55 -0.93 5.85
C ASP A 19 12.76 -2.15 5.40
N LEU A 20 12.45 -3.07 6.33
CA LEU A 20 11.64 -4.25 5.99
C LEU A 20 10.21 -3.85 5.64
N ASP A 21 9.65 -2.91 6.38
CA ASP A 21 8.29 -2.45 6.12
C ASP A 21 8.24 -1.69 4.79
N ARG A 22 9.23 -0.87 4.53
CA ARG A 22 9.33 -0.14 3.28
C ARG A 22 9.39 -1.10 2.09
N GLU A 23 10.20 -2.14 2.21
CA GLU A 23 10.33 -3.14 1.16
C GLU A 23 9.01 -3.84 0.90
N THR A 24 8.28 -4.19 1.96
CA THR A 24 6.97 -4.81 1.84
C THR A 24 5.98 -3.88 1.15
N ILE A 25 5.95 -2.61 1.54
CA ILE A 25 5.09 -1.62 0.91
C ILE A 25 5.38 -1.52 -0.58
N MET A 26 6.66 -1.46 -0.94
CA MET A 26 7.06 -1.37 -2.33
C MET A 26 6.59 -2.58 -3.14
N LYS A 27 6.71 -3.77 -2.57
CA LYS A 27 6.26 -4.99 -3.25
C LYS A 27 4.76 -5.01 -3.46
N ILE A 28 4.00 -4.56 -2.46
CA ILE A 28 2.54 -4.51 -2.55
C ILE A 28 2.11 -3.56 -3.67
N ALA A 29 2.67 -2.36 -3.68
CA ALA A 29 2.31 -1.36 -4.66
C ALA A 29 2.74 -1.79 -6.07
N ALA A 30 3.90 -2.41 -6.20
CA ALA A 30 4.40 -2.89 -7.49
C ALA A 30 3.51 -4.00 -8.03
N LYS A 31 3.07 -4.92 -7.17
CA LYS A 31 2.17 -5.99 -7.60
C LYS A 31 0.84 -5.44 -8.06
N ALA A 32 0.29 -4.48 -7.34
CA ALA A 32 -0.97 -3.85 -7.73
C ALA A 32 -0.86 -3.18 -9.09
N LYS A 33 0.23 -2.47 -9.33
CA LYS A 33 0.46 -1.82 -10.62
C LYS A 33 0.55 -2.86 -11.74
N LYS A 34 1.26 -3.95 -11.49
CA LYS A 34 1.40 -5.01 -12.49
C LYS A 34 0.03 -5.59 -12.85
N LEU A 35 -0.77 -5.94 -11.84
CA LEU A 35 -2.08 -6.53 -12.06
C LEU A 35 -3.02 -5.55 -12.76
N ARG A 36 -2.98 -4.28 -12.38
CA ARG A 36 -3.78 -3.25 -13.05
C ARG A 36 -3.42 -3.17 -14.53
N THR A 37 -2.13 -3.17 -14.82
CA THR A 37 -1.66 -3.08 -16.20
C THR A 37 -2.12 -4.28 -17.02
N GLU A 38 -2.09 -5.46 -16.40
CA GLU A 38 -2.55 -6.68 -17.04
C GLU A 38 -4.06 -6.67 -17.33
N MET A 39 -4.82 -5.91 -16.52
CA MET A 39 -6.24 -5.72 -16.77
C MET A 39 -6.51 -4.72 -17.90
N GLY A 40 -5.50 -4.01 -18.35
CA GLY A 40 -5.65 -3.02 -19.40
C GLY A 40 -6.10 -1.65 -18.94
N PHE A 41 -6.09 -1.39 -17.64
CA PHE A 41 -6.48 -0.09 -17.09
C PHE A 41 -5.30 0.86 -16.98
N SER A 42 -5.51 2.13 -17.32
CA SER A 42 -4.61 3.19 -16.87
C SER A 42 -4.83 3.39 -15.38
N TYR A 43 -3.92 4.10 -14.71
CA TYR A 43 -4.10 4.33 -13.27
C TYR A 43 -5.38 5.15 -13.01
N GLU A 44 -5.71 6.07 -13.90
CA GLU A 44 -6.92 6.88 -13.76
C GLU A 44 -8.18 6.04 -13.92
N GLN A 45 -8.19 5.17 -14.91
CA GLN A 45 -9.32 4.28 -15.13
C GLN A 45 -9.51 3.31 -13.98
N PHE A 46 -8.39 2.81 -13.46
CA PHE A 46 -8.47 1.90 -12.33
C PHE A 46 -8.97 2.59 -11.07
N ALA A 47 -8.50 3.83 -10.82
CA ALA A 47 -8.97 4.59 -9.66
C ALA A 47 -10.48 4.75 -9.70
N LEU A 48 -11.02 5.09 -10.87
CA LEU A 48 -12.47 5.21 -11.04
C LEU A 48 -13.16 3.87 -10.78
N HIS A 49 -12.62 2.81 -11.36
CA HIS A 49 -13.17 1.47 -11.21
C HIS A 49 -13.18 1.01 -9.74
N ALA A 50 -12.11 1.28 -9.02
CA ALA A 50 -11.96 0.87 -7.62
C ALA A 50 -12.58 1.87 -6.64
N LYS A 51 -13.14 2.97 -7.16
CA LYS A 51 -13.77 4.01 -6.36
C LYS A 51 -12.79 4.65 -5.38
N ILE A 52 -11.61 4.93 -5.89
CA ILE A 52 -10.55 5.60 -5.14
C ILE A 52 -10.28 6.94 -5.81
N ASN A 53 -10.06 7.98 -5.00
CA ASN A 53 -9.65 9.27 -5.53
C ASN A 53 -8.39 9.09 -6.38
N ARG A 54 -8.34 9.74 -7.55
CA ARG A 54 -7.24 9.59 -8.49
C ARG A 54 -5.89 9.90 -7.85
N ASN A 55 -5.80 10.99 -7.10
CA ASN A 55 -4.55 11.37 -6.46
C ASN A 55 -4.14 10.37 -5.38
N THR A 56 -5.11 9.85 -4.65
CA THR A 56 -4.87 8.84 -3.63
C THR A 56 -4.31 7.56 -4.25
N TYR A 57 -4.90 7.13 -5.35
CA TYR A 57 -4.43 5.93 -6.03
C TYR A 57 -3.05 6.16 -6.66
N PHE A 58 -2.83 7.36 -7.23
CA PHE A 58 -1.53 7.69 -7.79
C PHE A 58 -0.44 7.57 -6.72
N LYS A 59 -0.70 8.12 -5.53
CA LYS A 59 0.26 8.02 -4.43
C LYS A 59 0.47 6.57 -3.99
N PHE A 60 -0.60 5.76 -4.02
CA PHE A 60 -0.48 4.35 -3.69
C PHE A 60 0.50 3.65 -4.64
N GLU A 61 0.33 3.84 -5.95
CA GLU A 61 1.25 3.21 -6.90
C GLU A 61 2.66 3.76 -6.79
N LYS A 62 2.79 5.05 -6.47
CA LYS A 62 4.09 5.67 -6.31
C LYS A 62 4.86 5.06 -5.14
N SER A 63 4.15 4.45 -4.20
CA SER A 63 4.78 3.74 -3.09
C SER A 63 5.68 2.60 -3.55
N SER A 64 5.50 2.11 -4.78
CA SER A 64 6.40 1.11 -5.33
C SER A 64 7.82 1.65 -5.49
N LEU A 65 7.97 2.98 -5.54
CA LEU A 65 9.27 3.64 -5.67
C LEU A 65 9.72 4.26 -4.36
N THR A 66 8.77 4.82 -3.60
CA THR A 66 9.09 5.60 -2.40
C THR A 66 9.05 4.79 -1.12
N GLY A 67 8.24 3.72 -1.10
CA GLY A 67 8.00 2.96 0.12
C GLY A 67 7.16 3.71 1.12
N ASP A 68 6.48 4.78 0.71
CA ASP A 68 5.60 5.53 1.59
C ASP A 68 4.37 4.70 1.95
N ASN A 69 3.93 4.86 3.18
CA ASN A 69 2.81 4.10 3.69
C ASN A 69 1.48 4.50 3.03
N PHE A 70 0.54 3.58 3.06
CA PHE A 70 -0.83 3.81 2.60
C PHE A 70 -1.78 3.20 3.63
N THR A 71 -3.06 3.59 3.58
CA THR A 71 -4.00 3.09 4.55
C THR A 71 -4.52 1.71 4.14
N ILE A 72 -4.99 0.97 5.14
CA ILE A 72 -5.58 -0.34 4.87
C ILE A 72 -6.87 -0.19 4.06
N ALA A 73 -7.57 0.94 4.22
CA ALA A 73 -8.79 1.19 3.46
C ALA A 73 -8.49 1.32 1.97
N VAL A 74 -7.43 2.04 1.61
CA VAL A 74 -7.01 2.16 0.22
C VAL A 74 -6.61 0.79 -0.31
N LEU A 75 -5.79 0.06 0.45
CA LEU A 75 -5.36 -1.27 0.03
C LEU A 75 -6.55 -2.20 -0.22
N ALA A 76 -7.55 -2.17 0.67
CA ALA A 76 -8.73 -3.02 0.52
C ALA A 76 -9.47 -2.71 -0.78
N ARG A 77 -9.61 -1.42 -1.11
CA ARG A 77 -10.29 -1.04 -2.35
C ARG A 77 -9.49 -1.44 -3.59
N VAL A 78 -8.17 -1.32 -3.51
CA VAL A 78 -7.31 -1.74 -4.60
C VAL A 78 -7.46 -3.24 -4.84
N ILE A 79 -7.39 -4.03 -3.78
CA ILE A 79 -7.49 -5.49 -3.89
C ILE A 79 -8.83 -5.90 -4.48
N ARG A 80 -9.93 -5.27 -4.03
CA ARG A 80 -11.26 -5.56 -4.59
C ARG A 80 -11.34 -5.14 -6.05
N GLY A 81 -10.78 -4.00 -6.39
CA GLY A 81 -10.77 -3.51 -7.77
C GLY A 81 -10.00 -4.43 -8.71
N LEU A 82 -9.03 -5.16 -8.16
CA LEU A 82 -8.25 -6.13 -8.93
C LEU A 82 -8.92 -7.50 -8.99
N ASP A 83 -10.12 -7.63 -8.42
CA ASP A 83 -10.85 -8.91 -8.35
C ASP A 83 -10.09 -9.96 -7.55
N HIS A 84 -9.38 -9.52 -6.53
CA HIS A 84 -8.66 -10.42 -5.63
C HIS A 84 -9.26 -10.39 -4.24
N THR A 85 -9.00 -11.43 -3.47
CA THR A 85 -9.18 -11.40 -2.01
C THR A 85 -7.83 -11.04 -1.40
N PHE A 86 -7.80 -10.70 -0.11
CA PHE A 86 -6.53 -10.48 0.57
C PHE A 86 -5.65 -11.71 0.47
N SER A 87 -6.25 -12.88 0.69
CA SER A 87 -5.51 -14.13 0.63
C SER A 87 -4.86 -14.34 -0.75
N SER A 88 -5.63 -14.17 -1.82
CA SER A 88 -5.08 -14.38 -3.16
C SER A 88 -4.06 -13.34 -3.53
N PHE A 89 -4.27 -12.08 -3.11
CA PHE A 89 -3.35 -11.02 -3.44
C PHE A 89 -1.99 -11.23 -2.77
N PHE A 90 -2.00 -11.70 -1.52
CA PHE A 90 -0.76 -11.85 -0.76
C PHE A 90 -0.13 -13.22 -0.84
N SER A 91 -0.68 -14.12 -1.64
CA SER A 91 -0.23 -15.51 -1.67
C SER A 91 1.24 -15.65 -2.08
N ASP A 92 1.77 -14.73 -2.89
CA ASP A 92 3.15 -14.79 -3.35
C ASP A 92 4.02 -13.64 -2.84
N ILE A 93 3.49 -12.82 -1.95
CA ILE A 93 4.27 -11.75 -1.33
C ILE A 93 4.85 -12.27 -0.03
N LYS A 94 6.15 -12.20 0.10
CA LYS A 94 6.85 -12.73 1.28
C LYS A 94 7.55 -11.63 2.05
#